data_52557e7ac41e8d09a21462316935d2d7
#
_entry.id   52557e7ac41e8d09a21462316935d2d7
#
_cell.length_a   1.000
_cell.length_b   1.000
_cell.length_c   1.000
_cell.angle_alpha   90.00
_cell.angle_beta   90.00
_cell.angle_gamma   90.00
#
_symmetry.space_group_name_H-M   'P 1'
#
loop_
_entity.id
_entity.type
_entity.pdbx_description
1 polymer ?
#
loop_
_entity_poly.entity_id
_entity_poly.type
_entity_poly.pdbx_seq_one_letter_code
_entity_poly.pdbx_strand_id
1 'polypeptide(L)'
;MNQVVAHYQTGTVAKGLTVDFAPARERFHLMLRGGDAPPLEVRVPDLKAVFFVKDLNGNSRSPKSNSFNPASRAPGRKVRVRFRDGEVMQGFSWGYQVGRFGFFVIPADERSNNERCYIVSSATEEIVWL
;
A
#
# COMPACT_ATOMS: atom_id res chain seq x y z
N MET A 1 14.60 -3.77 7.07
CA MET A 1 13.94 -4.64 6.10
C MET A 1 12.44 -4.57 6.31
N ASN A 2 11.70 -4.27 5.25
CA ASN A 2 10.26 -4.08 5.34
C ASN A 2 9.50 -5.33 4.93
N GLN A 3 8.47 -5.67 5.70
CA GLN A 3 7.50 -6.70 5.32
C GLN A 3 6.44 -6.06 4.42
N VAL A 4 6.29 -6.55 3.21
CA VAL A 4 5.36 -5.95 2.25
C VAL A 4 4.50 -6.99 1.56
N VAL A 5 3.31 -6.52 1.14
CA VAL A 5 2.40 -7.26 0.27
C VAL A 5 2.22 -6.43 -0.99
N ALA A 6 2.69 -6.94 -2.11
CA ALA A 6 2.53 -6.30 -3.41
C ALA A 6 1.26 -6.82 -4.06
N HIS A 7 0.31 -5.92 -4.29
CA HIS A 7 -0.92 -6.24 -5.04
C HIS A 7 -0.75 -5.77 -6.47
N TYR A 8 -0.84 -6.72 -7.40
CA TYR A 8 -0.81 -6.41 -8.83
C TYR A 8 -2.20 -5.98 -9.31
N GLN A 9 -2.22 -5.18 -10.37
CA GLN A 9 -3.48 -4.75 -10.97
C GLN A 9 -4.31 -5.93 -11.51
N THR A 10 -3.66 -7.05 -11.84
CA THR A 10 -4.31 -8.29 -12.25
C THR A 10 -5.04 -9.03 -11.12
N GLY A 11 -4.80 -8.63 -9.88
CA GLY A 11 -5.34 -9.32 -8.70
C GLY A 11 -4.37 -10.28 -8.03
N THR A 12 -3.24 -10.57 -8.66
CA THR A 12 -2.20 -11.41 -8.08
C THR A 12 -1.55 -10.69 -6.89
N VAL A 13 -1.11 -11.46 -5.90
CA VAL A 13 -0.50 -10.94 -4.67
C VAL A 13 0.84 -11.64 -4.45
N ALA A 14 1.87 -10.87 -4.10
CA ALA A 14 3.16 -11.40 -3.68
C ALA A 14 3.52 -10.83 -2.31
N LYS A 15 3.94 -11.70 -1.39
CA LYS A 15 4.28 -11.33 -0.01
C LYS A 15 5.75 -11.63 0.27
N GLY A 16 6.43 -10.74 0.95
CA GLY A 16 7.82 -10.97 1.32
C GLY A 16 8.48 -9.79 1.99
N LEU A 17 9.80 -9.79 1.93
CA LEU A 17 10.65 -8.76 2.54
C LEU A 17 11.35 -7.97 1.44
N THR A 18 11.46 -6.66 1.62
CA THR A 18 12.21 -5.80 0.71
C THR A 18 13.16 -4.89 1.46
N VAL A 19 14.30 -4.59 0.84
CA VAL A 19 15.29 -3.63 1.34
C VAL A 19 15.51 -2.47 0.38
N ASP A 20 14.97 -2.53 -0.82
CA ASP A 20 15.28 -1.59 -1.90
C ASP A 20 14.06 -0.86 -2.48
N PHE A 21 12.91 -0.92 -1.80
CA PHE A 21 11.75 -0.13 -2.23
C PHE A 21 12.04 1.36 -2.05
N ALA A 22 11.81 2.15 -3.10
CA ALA A 22 11.87 3.60 -3.03
C ALA A 22 10.83 4.20 -3.98
N PRO A 23 10.13 5.28 -3.57
CA PRO A 23 9.09 5.91 -4.40
C PRO A 23 9.57 6.39 -5.77
N ALA A 24 10.85 6.72 -5.89
CA ALA A 24 11.44 7.18 -7.15
C ALA A 24 11.84 6.05 -8.09
N ARG A 25 11.83 4.82 -7.62
CA ARG A 25 12.28 3.66 -8.41
C ARG A 25 11.11 2.97 -9.08
N GLU A 26 11.29 2.61 -10.34
CA GLU A 26 10.33 1.83 -11.11
C GLU A 26 10.25 0.37 -10.64
N ARG A 27 11.32 -0.13 -10.03
CA ARG A 27 11.45 -1.55 -9.65
C ARG A 27 12.02 -1.71 -8.26
N PHE A 28 11.62 -2.79 -7.61
CA PHE A 28 12.23 -3.24 -6.36
C PHE A 28 12.23 -4.75 -6.32
N HIS A 29 12.94 -5.32 -5.34
CA HIS A 29 13.07 -6.77 -5.21
C HIS A 29 12.38 -7.25 -3.94
N LEU A 30 11.71 -8.38 -4.06
CA LEU A 30 10.95 -8.99 -2.98
C LEU A 30 11.49 -10.39 -2.70
N MET A 31 11.98 -10.58 -1.47
CA MET A 31 12.41 -11.90 -1.01
C MET A 31 11.19 -12.65 -0.51
N LEU A 32 10.77 -13.68 -1.25
CA LEU A 32 9.59 -14.46 -0.92
C LEU A 32 9.86 -15.40 0.26
N ARG A 33 8.81 -15.73 1.00
CA ARG A 33 8.89 -16.71 2.08
C ARG A 33 9.31 -18.08 1.55
N GLY A 34 10.12 -18.79 2.36
CA GLY A 34 10.64 -20.09 1.99
C GLY A 34 12.05 -20.05 1.37
N GLY A 35 12.58 -18.89 1.13
CA GLY A 35 13.93 -18.43 1.15
C GLY A 35 14.98 -18.94 0.16
N ASP A 36 14.77 -19.99 -0.59
CA ASP A 36 15.82 -20.52 -1.50
C ASP A 36 15.68 -20.00 -2.93
N ALA A 37 14.56 -19.33 -3.23
CA ALA A 37 14.35 -18.76 -4.56
C ALA A 37 15.06 -17.41 -4.70
N PRO A 38 15.51 -17.05 -5.92
CA PRO A 38 16.02 -15.71 -6.17
C PRO A 38 14.96 -14.64 -5.84
N PRO A 39 15.38 -13.43 -5.46
CA PRO A 39 14.42 -12.35 -5.25
C PRO A 39 13.55 -12.10 -6.48
N LEU A 40 12.27 -11.86 -6.25
CA LEU A 40 11.33 -11.50 -7.30
C LEU A 40 11.52 -10.03 -7.66
N GLU A 41 11.72 -9.75 -8.94
CA GLU A 41 11.70 -8.37 -9.42
C GLU A 41 10.26 -7.91 -9.59
N VAL A 42 9.92 -6.79 -8.94
CA VAL A 42 8.58 -6.22 -8.97
C VAL A 42 8.63 -4.87 -9.68
N ARG A 43 7.80 -4.69 -10.70
CA ARG A 43 7.66 -3.42 -11.40
C ARG A 43 6.48 -2.64 -10.83
N VAL A 44 6.77 -1.47 -10.29
CA VAL A 44 5.76 -0.61 -9.65
C VAL A 44 4.58 -0.27 -10.58
N PRO A 45 4.77 0.04 -11.86
CA PRO A 45 3.63 0.33 -12.76
C PRO A 45 2.64 -0.82 -12.93
N ASP A 46 3.04 -2.05 -12.64
CA ASP A 46 2.15 -3.22 -12.73
C ASP A 46 1.29 -3.41 -11.48
N LEU A 47 1.55 -2.62 -10.45
CA LEU A 47 0.93 -2.78 -9.15
C LEU A 47 -0.31 -1.90 -8.97
N LYS A 48 -1.22 -2.39 -8.14
CA LYS A 48 -2.28 -1.60 -7.53
C LYS A 48 -1.73 -0.80 -6.35
N ALA A 49 -1.00 -1.48 -5.46
CA ALA A 49 -0.44 -0.89 -4.27
C ALA A 49 0.63 -1.80 -3.65
N VAL A 50 1.48 -1.20 -2.83
CA VAL A 50 2.41 -1.91 -1.95
C VAL A 50 1.99 -1.63 -0.52
N PHE A 51 1.60 -2.68 0.20
CA PHE A 51 1.20 -2.58 1.60
C PHE A 51 2.37 -2.93 2.49
N PHE A 52 2.78 -1.99 3.32
CA PHE A 52 3.78 -2.22 4.37
C PHE A 52 3.03 -2.72 5.58
N VAL A 53 3.25 -3.98 5.95
CA VAL A 53 2.42 -4.69 6.91
C VAL A 53 3.17 -4.99 8.20
N LYS A 54 2.42 -5.12 9.28
CA LYS A 54 2.95 -5.51 10.60
C LYS A 54 3.27 -6.99 10.62
N ASP A 55 2.45 -7.80 9.95
CA ASP A 55 2.57 -9.25 9.88
C ASP A 55 2.20 -9.74 8.48
N LEU A 56 3.09 -10.51 7.85
CA LEU A 56 2.85 -11.07 6.51
C LEU A 56 1.67 -12.05 6.46
N ASN A 57 1.32 -12.66 7.58
CA ASN A 57 0.16 -13.56 7.66
C ASN A 57 -1.16 -12.79 7.69
N GLY A 58 -1.10 -11.49 7.89
CA GLY A 58 -2.27 -10.65 8.02
C GLY A 58 -2.96 -10.80 9.38
N ASN A 59 -4.03 -10.05 9.57
CA ASN A 59 -4.87 -10.14 10.76
C ASN A 59 -6.32 -10.33 10.32
N SER A 60 -6.70 -11.58 10.05
CA SER A 60 -8.03 -11.93 9.58
C SER A 60 -9.13 -11.73 10.62
N ARG A 61 -8.77 -11.52 11.89
CA ARG A 61 -9.72 -11.32 12.99
C ARG A 61 -10.12 -9.88 13.20
N SER A 62 -9.35 -8.94 12.63
CA SER A 62 -9.69 -7.52 12.72
C SER A 62 -10.56 -7.14 11.54
N PRO A 63 -11.77 -6.64 11.78
CA PRO A 63 -12.59 -6.13 10.69
C PRO A 63 -11.86 -4.96 10.03
N LYS A 64 -11.82 -4.97 8.72
CA LYS A 64 -11.29 -3.84 7.96
C LYS A 64 -12.26 -2.68 8.07
N SER A 65 -11.79 -1.53 8.50
CA SER A 65 -12.58 -0.33 8.59
C SER A 65 -11.91 0.81 7.84
N ASN A 66 -12.70 1.59 7.11
CA ASN A 66 -12.25 2.84 6.50
C ASN A 66 -12.66 4.06 7.33
N SER A 67 -13.22 3.84 8.52
CA SER A 67 -13.70 4.94 9.36
C SER A 67 -12.54 5.67 10.01
N PHE A 68 -12.61 7.00 9.98
CA PHE A 68 -11.66 7.84 10.71
C PHE A 68 -12.01 7.87 12.19
N ASN A 69 -10.98 7.68 13.01
CA ASN A 69 -11.10 7.88 14.45
C ASN A 69 -10.98 9.38 14.74
N PRO A 70 -12.02 10.02 15.34
CA PRO A 70 -11.93 11.45 15.67
C PRO A 70 -10.78 11.81 16.60
N ALA A 71 -10.30 10.85 17.39
CA ALA A 71 -9.16 11.04 18.29
C ALA A 71 -7.80 10.83 17.61
N SER A 72 -7.79 10.39 16.36
CA SER A 72 -6.54 10.16 15.63
C SER A 72 -5.81 11.47 15.39
N ARG A 73 -4.50 11.44 15.64
CA ARG A 73 -3.59 12.56 15.38
C ARG A 73 -2.62 12.24 14.26
N ALA A 74 -2.99 11.30 13.38
CA ALA A 74 -2.17 10.96 12.23
C ALA A 74 -1.91 12.22 11.40
N PRO A 75 -0.65 12.42 10.96
CA PRO A 75 -0.30 13.59 10.15
C PRO A 75 -0.87 13.47 8.75
N GLY A 76 -1.03 14.62 8.08
CA GLY A 76 -1.50 14.68 6.73
C GLY A 76 -2.98 15.00 6.61
N ARG A 77 -3.44 15.09 5.38
CA ARG A 77 -4.85 15.34 5.04
C ARG A 77 -5.59 14.02 4.88
N LYS A 78 -6.85 14.04 5.26
CA LYS A 78 -7.75 12.92 4.98
C LYS A 78 -7.94 12.76 3.48
N VAL A 79 -7.89 11.52 3.02
CA VAL A 79 -8.02 11.20 1.60
C VAL A 79 -8.87 9.94 1.43
N ARG A 80 -9.66 9.92 0.37
CA ARG A 80 -10.37 8.73 -0.07
C ARG A 80 -9.92 8.38 -1.49
N VAL A 81 -9.50 7.15 -1.66
CA VAL A 81 -9.01 6.62 -2.94
C VAL A 81 -9.96 5.52 -3.40
N ARG A 82 -10.44 5.64 -4.62
CA ARG A 82 -11.18 4.56 -5.28
C ARG A 82 -10.29 3.97 -6.36
N PHE A 83 -10.05 2.68 -6.26
CA PHE A 83 -9.28 1.93 -7.25
C PHE A 83 -10.15 1.53 -8.43
N ARG A 84 -9.50 1.21 -9.55
CA ARG A 84 -10.21 0.78 -10.77
C ARG A 84 -10.98 -0.51 -10.58
N ASP A 85 -10.59 -1.36 -9.63
CA ASP A 85 -11.30 -2.59 -9.27
C ASP A 85 -12.50 -2.35 -8.35
N GLY A 86 -12.77 -1.11 -7.98
CA GLY A 86 -13.89 -0.73 -7.13
C GLY A 86 -13.59 -0.64 -5.65
N GLU A 87 -12.42 -1.11 -5.19
CA GLU A 87 -12.05 -0.99 -3.79
C GLU A 87 -11.88 0.48 -3.39
N VAL A 88 -12.32 0.81 -2.19
CA VAL A 88 -12.19 2.15 -1.61
C VAL A 88 -11.32 2.07 -0.38
N MET A 89 -10.33 2.98 -0.28
CA MET A 89 -9.47 3.12 0.88
C MET A 89 -9.53 4.55 1.39
N GLN A 90 -9.61 4.71 2.70
CA GLN A 90 -9.52 6.02 3.34
C GLN A 90 -8.33 6.04 4.29
N GLY A 91 -7.69 7.19 4.39
CA GLY A 91 -6.54 7.38 5.25
C GLY A 91 -6.04 8.80 5.24
N PHE A 92 -4.76 8.95 5.59
CA PHE A 92 -4.10 10.24 5.67
C PHE A 92 -2.90 10.25 4.71
N SER A 93 -2.69 11.37 4.02
CA SER A 93 -1.56 11.52 3.12
C SER A 93 -1.06 12.97 3.14
N TRP A 94 0.26 13.14 2.91
CA TRP A 94 0.84 14.47 2.74
C TRP A 94 0.66 15.01 1.34
N GLY A 95 0.25 14.18 0.41
CA GLY A 95 -0.06 14.63 -0.92
C GLY A 95 0.48 13.75 -2.02
N TYR A 96 0.00 14.08 -3.19
CA TYR A 96 0.32 13.47 -4.44
C TYR A 96 1.44 14.27 -5.09
N GLN A 97 2.47 13.59 -5.57
CA GLN A 97 3.58 14.23 -6.29
C GLN A 97 3.50 13.90 -7.78
N VAL A 98 3.44 14.94 -8.60
CA VAL A 98 3.48 14.79 -10.06
C VAL A 98 4.81 14.15 -10.46
N GLY A 99 4.77 13.21 -11.40
CA GLY A 99 5.95 12.51 -11.89
C GLY A 99 6.38 11.31 -11.05
N ARG A 100 5.68 11.03 -9.95
CA ARG A 100 5.88 9.82 -9.16
C ARG A 100 4.89 8.75 -9.60
N PHE A 101 5.25 7.47 -9.38
CA PHE A 101 4.36 6.33 -9.69
C PHE A 101 3.15 6.28 -8.77
N GLY A 102 3.27 6.85 -7.58
CA GLY A 102 2.21 6.81 -6.60
C GLY A 102 2.48 7.72 -5.41
N PHE A 103 1.77 7.45 -4.32
CA PHE A 103 1.86 8.24 -3.09
C PHE A 103 1.52 7.37 -1.88
N PHE A 104 2.05 7.76 -0.71
CA PHE A 104 1.79 7.05 0.54
C PHE A 104 0.49 7.49 1.17
N VAL A 105 -0.24 6.49 1.71
CA VAL A 105 -1.43 6.69 2.54
C VAL A 105 -1.26 5.89 3.82
N ILE A 106 -1.52 6.54 4.96
CA ILE A 106 -1.63 5.86 6.24
C ILE A 106 -3.10 5.49 6.42
N PRO A 107 -3.44 4.20 6.56
CA PRO A 107 -4.84 3.79 6.69
C PRO A 107 -5.55 4.49 7.84
N ALA A 108 -6.83 4.80 7.65
CA ALA A 108 -7.66 5.44 8.68
C ALA A 108 -7.81 4.57 9.92
N ASP A 109 -7.86 3.26 9.75
CA ASP A 109 -7.95 2.31 10.87
C ASP A 109 -6.55 2.01 11.41
N GLU A 110 -6.26 2.52 12.60
CA GLU A 110 -4.97 2.33 13.27
C GLU A 110 -4.71 0.86 13.65
N ARG A 111 -5.76 0.05 13.73
CA ARG A 111 -5.66 -1.39 14.02
C ARG A 111 -5.42 -2.22 12.77
N SER A 112 -5.38 -1.59 11.60
CA SER A 112 -5.09 -2.27 10.35
C SER A 112 -3.71 -2.95 10.42
N ASN A 113 -3.60 -4.12 9.80
CA ASN A 113 -2.32 -4.77 9.57
C ASN A 113 -1.41 -3.91 8.67
N ASN A 114 -1.98 -3.03 7.88
CA ASN A 114 -1.25 -2.13 7.03
C ASN A 114 -0.78 -0.90 7.82
N GLU A 115 0.53 -0.75 8.00
CA GLU A 115 1.09 0.45 8.64
C GLU A 115 1.00 1.65 7.71
N ARG A 116 1.26 1.41 6.42
CA ARG A 116 1.17 2.41 5.35
C ARG A 116 1.02 1.68 4.03
N CYS A 117 0.50 2.40 3.06
CA CYS A 117 0.29 1.87 1.72
C CYS A 117 0.90 2.83 0.70
N TYR A 118 1.69 2.28 -0.23
CA TYR A 118 2.09 3.03 -1.40
C TYR A 118 1.09 2.73 -2.51
N ILE A 119 0.23 3.70 -2.81
CA ILE A 119 -0.84 3.56 -3.78
C ILE A 119 -0.29 3.95 -5.15
N VAL A 120 -0.42 3.05 -6.12
CA VAL A 120 0.03 3.30 -7.49
C VAL A 120 -1.05 4.08 -8.23
N SER A 121 -0.72 5.29 -8.66
CA SER A 121 -1.69 6.23 -9.22
C SER A 121 -2.43 5.69 -10.44
N SER A 122 -1.75 4.94 -11.31
CA SER A 122 -2.36 4.35 -12.50
C SER A 122 -3.44 3.31 -12.20
N ALA A 123 -3.46 2.77 -10.98
CA ALA A 123 -4.48 1.82 -10.54
C ALA A 123 -5.69 2.50 -9.92
N THR A 124 -5.66 3.83 -9.78
CA THR A 124 -6.74 4.58 -9.15
C THR A 124 -7.69 5.14 -10.20
N GLU A 125 -8.98 5.17 -9.84
CA GLU A 125 -10.03 5.81 -10.64
C GLU A 125 -10.31 7.22 -10.14
N GLU A 126 -10.29 7.42 -8.82
CA GLU A 126 -10.60 8.70 -8.20
C GLU A 126 -9.85 8.88 -6.89
N ILE A 127 -9.34 10.08 -6.68
CA ILE A 127 -8.70 10.49 -5.43
C ILE A 127 -9.40 11.76 -4.94
N VAL A 128 -9.98 11.70 -3.75
CA VAL A 128 -10.72 12.82 -3.15
C VAL A 128 -10.06 13.22 -1.84
N TRP A 129 -9.70 14.48 -1.75
CA TRP A 129 -9.17 15.06 -0.51
C TRP A 129 -10.34 15.54 0.32
N LEU A 130 -10.44 15.03 1.52
CA LEU A 130 -11.56 15.29 2.43
C LEU A 130 -11.31 16.49 3.36
#